data_b0c475c85bcd81d24ef8beba8471a798
#
_entry.id   b0c475c85bcd81d24ef8beba8471a798
#
_cell.length_a   1.000
_cell.length_b   1.000
_cell.length_c   1.000
_cell.angle_alpha   90.00
_cell.angle_beta   90.00
_cell.angle_gamma   90.00
#
_symmetry.space_group_name_H-M   'P 1'
#
loop_
_entity.id
_entity.type
_entity.pdbx_description
1 polymer ?
#
loop_
_entity_poly.entity_id
_entity_poly.type
_entity_poly.pdbx_seq_one_letter_code
_entity_poly.pdbx_strand_id
1 'polypeptide(L)'
;MHSKARWEEATLPYELATEVPFDTYVERTDKYNIHGWWEWENGTVRVIEFPTKFHERCVGGIVDEIAIATRTVKSTNLGILNDGSTTTKTPRTGKESDNSWTPVAKPRLIRGGCDRSGTQPWPNLVIEIAYSQSEADVKRKVETYWLQAGRAHDAIAIKIEEPVAPATRPSVMTAWHYCINHPRTATGAFNPTRYEFGTIDSRNGNQINLQPGQCVINIQLACLYHGVPANVLNPPPPPPPQLPPPNLFATLPNPIPIDMFHVQFAMLNN
;
A
#
# COMPACT_ATOMS: atom_id res chain seq x y z
N MET A 1 -27.07 15.95 -21.84
CA MET A 1 -27.33 16.67 -20.56
C MET A 1 -26.50 15.98 -19.52
N HIS A 2 -25.40 16.58 -19.05
CA HIS A 2 -24.66 16.00 -17.90
C HIS A 2 -25.41 16.44 -16.65
N SER A 3 -26.11 15.51 -16.00
CA SER A 3 -26.61 15.74 -14.66
C SER A 3 -25.39 16.05 -13.79
N LYS A 4 -25.40 17.17 -13.07
CA LYS A 4 -24.42 17.41 -11.99
C LYS A 4 -24.68 16.32 -10.96
N ALA A 5 -23.88 15.25 -11.00
CA ALA A 5 -23.91 14.24 -9.96
C ALA A 5 -23.64 14.93 -8.63
N ARG A 6 -24.53 14.78 -7.67
CA ARG A 6 -24.29 15.23 -6.30
C ARG A 6 -23.43 14.16 -5.63
N TRP A 7 -22.13 14.35 -5.71
CA TRP A 7 -21.16 13.41 -5.15
C TRP A 7 -21.35 13.17 -3.64
N GLU A 8 -21.90 14.16 -2.96
CA GLU A 8 -22.24 14.10 -1.52
C GLU A 8 -23.34 13.07 -1.19
N GLU A 9 -24.12 12.66 -2.19
CA GLU A 9 -25.20 11.66 -2.02
C GLU A 9 -24.83 10.30 -2.67
N ALA A 10 -23.64 10.18 -3.27
CA ALA A 10 -23.22 8.97 -3.96
C ALA A 10 -22.78 7.88 -2.98
N THR A 11 -23.41 6.72 -3.07
CA THR A 11 -22.94 5.53 -2.35
C THR A 11 -21.77 4.89 -3.10
N LEU A 12 -20.65 4.71 -2.45
CA LEU A 12 -19.49 4.04 -3.02
C LEU A 12 -19.54 2.52 -2.80
N PRO A 13 -19.03 1.72 -3.75
CA PRO A 13 -18.48 2.13 -5.06
C PRO A 13 -19.56 2.59 -6.04
N TYR A 14 -19.32 3.73 -6.69
CA TYR A 14 -20.24 4.30 -7.67
C TYR A 14 -19.86 3.89 -9.09
N GLU A 15 -20.76 3.25 -9.83
CA GLU A 15 -20.56 2.88 -11.22
C GLU A 15 -20.62 4.12 -12.13
N LEU A 16 -19.48 4.47 -12.73
CA LEU A 16 -19.33 5.65 -13.56
C LEU A 16 -19.67 5.37 -15.03
N ALA A 17 -19.22 4.22 -15.56
CA ALA A 17 -19.43 3.82 -16.94
C ALA A 17 -19.23 2.30 -17.11
N THR A 18 -19.94 1.73 -18.09
CA THR A 18 -19.80 0.33 -18.54
C THR A 18 -19.28 0.26 -19.98
N GLU A 19 -18.88 -0.92 -20.40
CA GLU A 19 -18.34 -1.19 -21.75
C GLU A 19 -17.14 -0.31 -22.14
N VAL A 20 -16.38 0.13 -21.14
CA VAL A 20 -15.17 0.95 -21.34
C VAL A 20 -13.98 0.05 -21.65
N PRO A 21 -13.34 0.16 -22.83
CA PRO A 21 -12.08 -0.53 -23.08
C PRO A 21 -11.01 -0.14 -22.06
N PHE A 22 -10.15 -1.10 -21.68
CA PHE A 22 -9.09 -0.84 -20.69
C PHE A 22 -8.17 0.32 -21.13
N ASP A 23 -7.79 0.35 -22.40
CA ASP A 23 -6.90 1.40 -22.93
C ASP A 23 -7.55 2.80 -22.84
N THR A 24 -8.86 2.89 -23.03
CA THR A 24 -9.61 4.15 -22.84
C THR A 24 -9.63 4.57 -21.37
N TYR A 25 -9.74 3.61 -20.44
CA TYR A 25 -9.66 3.88 -19.02
C TYR A 25 -8.27 4.45 -18.65
N VAL A 26 -7.19 3.77 -19.08
CA VAL A 26 -5.81 4.22 -18.81
C VAL A 26 -5.56 5.60 -19.41
N GLU A 27 -5.91 5.82 -20.68
CA GLU A 27 -5.75 7.13 -21.33
C GLU A 27 -6.46 8.25 -20.57
N ARG A 28 -7.67 7.99 -20.06
CA ARG A 28 -8.42 8.99 -19.31
C ARG A 28 -7.85 9.26 -17.94
N THR A 29 -7.46 8.21 -17.19
CA THR A 29 -6.86 8.39 -15.88
C THR A 29 -5.54 9.14 -15.97
N ASP A 30 -4.70 8.82 -16.95
CA ASP A 30 -3.43 9.52 -17.19
C ASP A 30 -3.67 10.99 -17.61
N LYS A 31 -4.58 11.23 -18.58
CA LYS A 31 -4.85 12.58 -19.09
C LYS A 31 -5.36 13.54 -18.03
N TYR A 32 -6.18 13.05 -17.10
CA TYR A 32 -6.82 13.87 -16.08
C TYR A 32 -6.18 13.72 -14.71
N ASN A 33 -5.05 13.00 -14.62
CA ASN A 33 -4.33 12.72 -13.38
C ASN A 33 -5.27 12.18 -12.28
N ILE A 34 -6.09 11.20 -12.66
CA ILE A 34 -7.02 10.54 -11.73
C ILE A 34 -6.39 9.24 -11.27
N HIS A 35 -5.82 9.24 -10.07
CA HIS A 35 -5.13 8.09 -9.51
C HIS A 35 -5.75 7.69 -8.17
N GLY A 36 -5.84 6.37 -7.90
CA GLY A 36 -6.31 5.82 -6.64
C GLY A 36 -7.83 5.88 -6.39
N TRP A 37 -8.61 6.58 -7.23
CA TRP A 37 -10.05 6.80 -6.99
C TRP A 37 -10.95 5.97 -7.88
N TRP A 38 -10.43 5.56 -9.03
CA TRP A 38 -11.18 4.80 -10.03
C TRP A 38 -10.58 3.42 -10.19
N GLU A 39 -11.43 2.43 -10.29
CA GLU A 39 -11.05 1.08 -10.68
C GLU A 39 -11.77 0.67 -11.96
N TRP A 40 -11.07 -0.10 -12.77
CA TRP A 40 -11.64 -0.73 -13.95
C TRP A 40 -11.67 -2.24 -13.75
N GLU A 41 -12.83 -2.84 -13.96
CA GLU A 41 -13.02 -4.28 -13.87
C GLU A 41 -14.00 -4.75 -14.93
N ASN A 42 -13.57 -5.66 -15.82
CA ASN A 42 -14.40 -6.25 -16.87
C ASN A 42 -15.20 -5.23 -17.70
N GLY A 43 -14.59 -4.11 -18.07
CA GLY A 43 -15.24 -3.05 -18.85
C GLY A 43 -16.01 -2.02 -18.01
N THR A 44 -16.13 -2.20 -16.73
CA THR A 44 -16.82 -1.26 -15.83
C THR A 44 -15.81 -0.37 -15.10
N VAL A 45 -16.02 0.94 -15.14
CA VAL A 45 -15.29 1.93 -14.36
C VAL A 45 -16.12 2.32 -13.14
N ARG A 46 -15.52 2.23 -11.96
CA ARG A 46 -16.14 2.62 -10.68
C ARG A 46 -15.31 3.65 -9.96
N VAL A 47 -15.97 4.61 -9.33
CA VAL A 47 -15.36 5.46 -8.29
C VAL A 47 -15.42 4.67 -6.99
N ILE A 48 -14.28 4.49 -6.36
CA ILE A 48 -14.17 3.62 -5.17
C ILE A 48 -13.87 4.41 -3.90
N GLU A 49 -13.23 5.56 -4.02
CA GLU A 49 -12.81 6.39 -2.90
C GLU A 49 -12.83 7.87 -3.30
N PHE A 50 -12.96 8.76 -2.31
CA PHE A 50 -12.71 10.18 -2.46
C PHE A 50 -11.52 10.56 -1.58
N PRO A 51 -10.41 11.06 -2.16
CA PRO A 51 -9.26 11.42 -1.36
C PRO A 51 -9.62 12.59 -0.43
N THR A 52 -9.21 12.43 0.80
CA THR A 52 -9.32 13.45 1.82
C THR A 52 -7.93 13.82 2.33
N LYS A 53 -7.83 14.97 2.99
CA LYS A 53 -6.55 15.35 3.63
C LYS A 53 -6.05 14.30 4.63
N PHE A 54 -6.96 13.55 5.27
CA PHE A 54 -6.59 12.51 6.24
C PHE A 54 -6.04 11.28 5.52
N HIS A 55 -6.63 10.90 4.39
CA HIS A 55 -6.13 9.86 3.51
C HIS A 55 -4.70 10.18 3.07
N GLU A 56 -4.48 11.35 2.45
CA GLU A 56 -3.16 11.76 1.94
C GLU A 56 -2.09 11.86 3.03
N ARG A 57 -2.46 12.34 4.23
CA ARG A 57 -1.54 12.41 5.36
C ARG A 57 -1.18 11.04 5.91
N CYS A 58 -2.12 10.10 5.89
CA CYS A 58 -1.85 8.72 6.26
C CYS A 58 -0.84 8.07 5.30
N VAL A 59 -1.06 8.24 3.98
CA VAL A 59 -0.08 7.82 2.96
C VAL A 59 1.29 8.44 3.24
N GLY A 60 1.34 9.77 3.40
CA GLY A 60 2.58 10.51 3.64
C GLY A 60 3.33 10.03 4.87
N GLY A 61 2.63 9.81 5.99
CA GLY A 61 3.23 9.31 7.23
C GLY A 61 3.88 7.94 7.07
N ILE A 62 3.24 7.02 6.36
CA ILE A 62 3.81 5.70 6.09
C ILE A 62 5.01 5.80 5.14
N VAL A 63 4.92 6.65 4.11
CA VAL A 63 6.03 6.91 3.18
C VAL A 63 7.26 7.41 3.94
N ASP A 64 7.09 8.33 4.87
CA ASP A 64 8.18 8.88 5.67
C ASP A 64 8.82 7.80 6.56
N GLU A 65 8.04 6.96 7.24
CA GLU A 65 8.54 5.87 8.07
C GLU A 65 9.42 4.89 7.26
N ILE A 66 8.95 4.47 6.10
CA ILE A 66 9.71 3.58 5.22
C ILE A 66 10.97 4.28 4.69
N ALA A 67 10.88 5.55 4.29
CA ALA A 67 12.01 6.32 3.78
C ALA A 67 13.10 6.50 4.86
N ILE A 68 12.71 6.76 6.11
CA ILE A 68 13.63 6.86 7.25
C ILE A 68 14.32 5.51 7.50
N ALA A 69 13.56 4.43 7.54
CA ALA A 69 14.09 3.09 7.82
C ALA A 69 15.05 2.58 6.72
N THR A 70 14.82 2.98 5.46
CA THR A 70 15.62 2.53 4.30
C THR A 70 16.62 3.56 3.79
N ARG A 71 16.82 4.67 4.49
CA ARG A 71 17.66 5.80 4.07
C ARG A 71 19.11 5.42 3.72
N THR A 72 19.68 4.43 4.41
CA THR A 72 21.08 3.98 4.20
C THR A 72 21.32 3.35 2.84
N VAL A 73 20.27 2.86 2.19
CA VAL A 73 20.34 2.19 0.88
C VAL A 73 19.70 2.99 -0.25
N LYS A 74 19.12 4.18 0.03
CA LYS A 74 18.30 4.96 -0.90
C LYS A 74 18.94 5.20 -2.28
N SER A 75 20.25 5.44 -2.33
CA SER A 75 20.99 5.75 -3.56
C SER A 75 21.82 4.57 -4.08
N THR A 76 21.42 3.35 -3.75
CA THR A 76 22.10 2.13 -4.15
C THR A 76 21.16 1.20 -4.91
N ASN A 77 21.70 0.10 -5.46
CA ASN A 77 20.87 -0.95 -6.05
C ASN A 77 20.01 -1.74 -5.02
N LEU A 78 20.26 -1.51 -3.72
CA LEU A 78 19.40 -1.99 -2.62
C LEU A 78 18.28 -1.01 -2.25
N GLY A 79 18.19 0.13 -2.95
CA GLY A 79 17.13 1.10 -2.72
C GLY A 79 15.74 0.52 -2.92
N ILE A 80 14.77 1.13 -2.28
CA ILE A 80 13.34 0.83 -2.46
C ILE A 80 12.72 2.02 -3.21
N LEU A 81 12.12 1.74 -4.37
CA LEU A 81 11.34 2.71 -5.11
C LEU A 81 9.98 2.88 -4.46
N ASN A 82 9.59 4.12 -4.26
CA ASN A 82 8.20 4.47 -3.99
C ASN A 82 7.53 4.68 -5.34
N ASP A 83 6.64 3.76 -5.73
CA ASP A 83 5.97 3.79 -7.03
C ASP A 83 4.69 4.64 -6.99
N GLY A 84 4.31 5.16 -5.82
CA GLY A 84 3.08 5.92 -5.63
C GLY A 84 1.83 5.08 -5.95
N SER A 85 0.78 5.77 -6.34
CA SER A 85 -0.46 5.17 -6.83
C SER A 85 -0.32 4.78 -8.31
N THR A 86 0.45 3.74 -8.58
CA THR A 86 0.66 3.28 -9.96
C THR A 86 -0.41 2.27 -10.37
N THR A 87 -1.01 2.49 -11.55
CA THR A 87 -1.99 1.54 -12.10
C THR A 87 -1.32 0.20 -12.38
N THR A 88 -1.79 -0.83 -11.70
CA THR A 88 -1.41 -2.20 -11.99
C THR A 88 -2.48 -2.91 -12.83
N LYS A 89 -2.06 -3.87 -13.63
CA LYS A 89 -2.86 -4.44 -14.68
C LYS A 89 -2.93 -5.95 -14.63
N THR A 90 -4.13 -6.48 -14.76
CA THR A 90 -4.36 -7.87 -15.20
C THR A 90 -5.22 -7.84 -16.45
N PRO A 91 -5.41 -8.98 -17.16
CA PRO A 91 -6.29 -9.01 -18.33
C PRO A 91 -7.74 -8.57 -18.09
N ARG A 92 -8.18 -8.52 -16.83
CA ARG A 92 -9.58 -8.22 -16.48
C ARG A 92 -9.75 -7.09 -15.47
N THR A 93 -8.66 -6.58 -14.89
CA THR A 93 -8.73 -5.55 -13.84
C THR A 93 -7.61 -4.55 -14.00
N GLY A 94 -7.92 -3.28 -13.79
CA GLY A 94 -6.96 -2.20 -13.57
C GLY A 94 -7.22 -1.60 -12.21
N LYS A 95 -6.29 -1.79 -11.28
CA LYS A 95 -6.38 -1.29 -9.91
C LYS A 95 -5.13 -0.51 -9.56
N GLU A 96 -5.31 0.50 -8.75
CA GLU A 96 -4.23 1.29 -8.17
C GLU A 96 -4.22 1.09 -6.66
N SER A 97 -3.03 0.99 -6.08
CA SER A 97 -2.86 1.11 -4.63
C SER A 97 -2.75 2.58 -4.26
N ASP A 98 -3.02 2.94 -3.01
CA ASP A 98 -2.77 4.30 -2.55
C ASP A 98 -1.28 4.61 -2.49
N ASN A 99 -0.45 3.60 -2.21
CA ASN A 99 0.98 3.64 -2.44
C ASN A 99 1.58 2.23 -2.54
N SER A 100 2.76 2.12 -3.17
CA SER A 100 3.45 0.85 -3.31
C SER A 100 4.97 0.99 -3.36
N TRP A 101 5.69 -0.10 -3.08
CA TRP A 101 7.15 -0.13 -3.05
C TRP A 101 7.73 -1.35 -3.74
N THR A 102 8.72 -1.08 -4.58
CA THR A 102 9.46 -2.10 -5.34
C THR A 102 10.97 -1.93 -5.12
N PRO A 103 11.72 -3.01 -4.80
CA PRO A 103 13.17 -2.94 -4.77
C PRO A 103 13.77 -2.57 -6.13
N VAL A 104 14.75 -1.65 -6.15
CA VAL A 104 15.47 -1.22 -7.37
C VAL A 104 16.03 -2.40 -8.15
N ALA A 105 16.63 -3.36 -7.46
CA ALA A 105 17.25 -4.54 -8.07
C ALA A 105 16.28 -5.69 -8.36
N LYS A 106 14.98 -5.51 -8.19
CA LYS A 106 14.00 -6.53 -8.58
C LYS A 106 13.96 -6.64 -10.11
N PRO A 107 14.25 -7.82 -10.69
CA PRO A 107 14.38 -7.95 -12.13
C PRO A 107 13.03 -7.78 -12.84
N ARG A 108 13.09 -7.29 -14.08
CA ARG A 108 11.93 -7.28 -14.96
C ARG A 108 11.49 -8.71 -15.26
N LEU A 109 10.22 -8.89 -15.48
CA LEU A 109 9.61 -10.19 -15.82
C LEU A 109 9.59 -10.39 -17.34
N ILE A 110 9.59 -11.63 -17.78
CA ILE A 110 9.35 -11.97 -19.20
C ILE A 110 7.86 -11.77 -19.52
N ARG A 111 6.98 -12.10 -18.56
CA ARG A 111 5.53 -11.98 -18.65
C ARG A 111 4.89 -11.98 -17.26
N GLY A 112 3.64 -11.54 -17.18
CA GLY A 112 2.86 -11.56 -15.91
C GLY A 112 3.18 -10.40 -14.98
N GLY A 113 3.88 -9.37 -15.48
CA GLY A 113 4.12 -8.13 -14.74
C GLY A 113 2.88 -7.28 -14.57
N CYS A 114 3.02 -6.20 -13.81
CA CYS A 114 1.92 -5.33 -13.40
C CYS A 114 1.66 -4.15 -14.35
N ASP A 115 2.49 -3.96 -15.36
CA ASP A 115 2.36 -2.90 -16.36
C ASP A 115 1.68 -3.40 -17.65
N ARG A 116 1.42 -2.47 -18.58
CA ARG A 116 0.82 -2.79 -19.89
C ARG A 116 1.66 -3.74 -20.72
N SER A 117 2.99 -3.71 -20.58
CA SER A 117 3.89 -4.62 -21.28
C SER A 117 3.96 -6.01 -20.63
N GLY A 118 3.49 -6.15 -19.42
CA GLY A 118 3.58 -7.37 -18.61
C GLY A 118 4.99 -7.67 -18.11
N THR A 119 5.89 -6.69 -18.15
CA THR A 119 7.31 -6.87 -17.80
C THR A 119 7.72 -6.22 -16.50
N GLN A 120 6.99 -5.21 -16.04
CA GLN A 120 7.26 -4.56 -14.76
C GLN A 120 6.92 -5.51 -13.60
N PRO A 121 7.85 -5.75 -12.66
CA PRO A 121 7.54 -6.59 -11.52
C PRO A 121 6.45 -5.98 -10.64
N TRP A 122 5.63 -6.81 -10.02
CA TRP A 122 4.67 -6.37 -9.02
C TRP A 122 5.40 -5.76 -7.82
N PRO A 123 4.84 -4.75 -7.15
CA PRO A 123 5.40 -4.22 -5.90
C PRO A 123 5.47 -5.30 -4.83
N ASN A 124 6.41 -5.17 -3.90
CA ASN A 124 6.53 -6.12 -2.79
C ASN A 124 5.68 -5.72 -1.58
N LEU A 125 5.50 -4.42 -1.39
CA LEU A 125 4.64 -3.85 -0.35
C LEU A 125 3.63 -2.91 -0.99
N VAL A 126 2.37 -2.99 -0.54
CA VAL A 126 1.30 -2.07 -0.94
C VAL A 126 0.55 -1.56 0.28
N ILE A 127 0.01 -0.36 0.20
CA ILE A 127 -0.96 0.16 1.17
C ILE A 127 -2.26 0.53 0.48
N GLU A 128 -3.35 0.28 1.19
CA GLU A 128 -4.72 0.62 0.81
C GLU A 128 -5.39 1.31 1.99
N ILE A 129 -5.89 2.51 1.79
CA ILE A 129 -6.49 3.33 2.83
C ILE A 129 -7.93 3.63 2.47
N ALA A 130 -8.85 3.16 3.27
CA ALA A 130 -10.27 3.41 3.14
C ALA A 130 -10.72 4.54 4.08
N TYR A 131 -11.19 5.63 3.52
CA TYR A 131 -11.91 6.67 4.23
C TYR A 131 -13.41 6.52 4.00
N SER A 132 -13.84 6.61 2.74
CA SER A 132 -15.24 6.43 2.33
C SER A 132 -15.60 4.96 2.07
N GLN A 133 -14.65 4.14 1.66
CA GLN A 133 -14.85 2.69 1.47
C GLN A 133 -15.09 1.97 2.79
N SER A 134 -15.79 0.84 2.73
CA SER A 134 -15.96 -0.04 3.86
C SER A 134 -14.67 -0.80 4.22
N GLU A 135 -14.53 -1.19 5.49
CA GLU A 135 -13.47 -2.11 5.95
C GLU A 135 -13.44 -3.40 5.12
N ALA A 136 -14.61 -3.95 4.83
CA ALA A 136 -14.73 -5.19 4.06
C ALA A 136 -14.20 -5.05 2.63
N ASP A 137 -14.42 -3.91 1.99
CA ASP A 137 -13.98 -3.66 0.61
C ASP A 137 -12.47 -3.51 0.52
N VAL A 138 -11.84 -2.73 1.40
CA VAL A 138 -10.39 -2.56 1.40
C VAL A 138 -9.68 -3.88 1.72
N LYS A 139 -10.16 -4.65 2.68
CA LYS A 139 -9.63 -5.99 2.98
C LYS A 139 -9.78 -6.93 1.79
N ARG A 140 -10.95 -6.98 1.18
CA ARG A 140 -11.19 -7.80 -0.02
C ARG A 140 -10.23 -7.42 -1.15
N LYS A 141 -9.98 -6.12 -1.40
CA LYS A 141 -9.03 -5.65 -2.41
C LYS A 141 -7.63 -6.18 -2.13
N VAL A 142 -7.16 -6.09 -0.89
CA VAL A 142 -5.86 -6.62 -0.47
C VAL A 142 -5.79 -8.13 -0.68
N GLU A 143 -6.76 -8.89 -0.20
CA GLU A 143 -6.74 -10.35 -0.22
C GLU A 143 -6.93 -10.94 -1.62
N THR A 144 -7.85 -10.37 -2.41
CA THR A 144 -8.24 -10.95 -3.70
C THR A 144 -7.48 -10.36 -4.89
N TYR A 145 -6.80 -9.23 -4.70
CA TYR A 145 -6.03 -8.61 -5.77
C TYR A 145 -4.54 -8.52 -5.45
N TRP A 146 -4.14 -7.84 -4.37
CA TRP A 146 -2.73 -7.58 -4.12
C TRP A 146 -1.94 -8.83 -3.70
N LEU A 147 -2.47 -9.66 -2.82
CA LEU A 147 -1.78 -10.82 -2.26
C LEU A 147 -2.03 -12.12 -3.04
N GLN A 148 -2.33 -12.01 -4.33
CA GLN A 148 -2.38 -13.18 -5.21
C GLN A 148 -0.97 -13.68 -5.54
N ALA A 149 -0.85 -14.96 -5.87
CA ALA A 149 0.43 -15.57 -6.21
C ALA A 149 1.19 -14.77 -7.29
N GLY A 150 2.46 -14.46 -7.00
CA GLY A 150 3.33 -13.70 -7.90
C GLY A 150 3.14 -12.17 -7.86
N ARG A 151 2.34 -11.65 -6.96
CA ARG A 151 2.13 -10.20 -6.75
C ARG A 151 2.83 -9.71 -5.50
N ALA A 152 2.17 -8.83 -4.71
CA ALA A 152 2.74 -8.30 -3.48
C ALA A 152 2.97 -9.37 -2.41
N HIS A 153 3.94 -9.17 -1.55
CA HIS A 153 4.27 -10.04 -0.43
C HIS A 153 3.72 -9.53 0.89
N ASP A 154 3.70 -8.22 1.06
CA ASP A 154 3.09 -7.54 2.19
C ASP A 154 2.05 -6.54 1.71
N ALA A 155 1.00 -6.35 2.52
CA ALA A 155 0.02 -5.31 2.32
C ALA A 155 -0.46 -4.76 3.66
N ILE A 156 -0.73 -3.46 3.70
CA ILE A 156 -1.35 -2.81 4.86
C ILE A 156 -2.68 -2.24 4.39
N ALA A 157 -3.78 -2.77 4.93
CA ALA A 157 -5.09 -2.19 4.78
C ALA A 157 -5.36 -1.26 5.96
N ILE A 158 -5.90 -0.07 5.71
CA ILE A 158 -6.20 0.91 6.76
C ILE A 158 -7.65 1.36 6.59
N LYS A 159 -8.40 1.42 7.69
CA LYS A 159 -9.69 2.10 7.76
C LYS A 159 -9.56 3.33 8.66
N ILE A 160 -9.96 4.47 8.13
CA ILE A 160 -10.11 5.72 8.86
C ILE A 160 -11.61 6.00 8.92
N GLU A 161 -12.20 6.01 10.12
CA GLU A 161 -13.61 6.34 10.24
C GLU A 161 -13.84 7.84 10.12
N GLU A 162 -14.91 8.21 9.44
CA GLU A 162 -15.30 9.62 9.33
C GLU A 162 -15.59 10.22 10.70
N PRO A 163 -15.15 11.44 10.98
CA PRO A 163 -15.46 12.09 12.25
C PRO A 163 -16.96 12.36 12.35
N VAL A 164 -17.54 12.00 13.50
CA VAL A 164 -18.94 12.31 13.80
C VAL A 164 -19.05 13.71 14.38
N ALA A 165 -19.88 14.53 13.80
CA ALA A 165 -20.09 15.91 14.29
C ALA A 165 -20.39 15.93 15.81
N PRO A 166 -19.83 16.87 16.59
CA PRO A 166 -19.08 18.06 16.18
C PRO A 166 -17.57 17.86 15.93
N ALA A 167 -17.08 16.62 16.01
CA ALA A 167 -15.66 16.32 15.75
C ALA A 167 -15.29 16.64 14.29
N THR A 168 -14.08 17.17 14.09
CA THR A 168 -13.53 17.52 12.77
C THR A 168 -12.33 16.65 12.39
N ARG A 169 -11.92 15.74 13.28
CA ARG A 169 -10.79 14.84 13.10
C ARG A 169 -11.22 13.39 13.36
N PRO A 170 -10.70 12.42 12.61
CA PRO A 170 -11.00 11.02 12.86
C PRO A 170 -10.44 10.59 14.22
N SER A 171 -11.23 9.84 14.96
CA SER A 171 -10.83 9.28 16.26
C SER A 171 -10.59 7.78 16.20
N VAL A 172 -11.23 7.09 15.27
CA VAL A 172 -11.11 5.64 15.09
C VAL A 172 -10.31 5.37 13.82
N MET A 173 -9.17 4.72 13.99
CA MET A 173 -8.26 4.36 12.89
C MET A 173 -7.69 2.97 13.16
N THR A 174 -7.87 2.07 12.22
CA THR A 174 -7.46 0.66 12.34
C THR A 174 -6.62 0.28 11.14
N ALA A 175 -5.52 -0.44 11.37
CA ALA A 175 -4.71 -1.02 10.31
C ALA A 175 -4.68 -2.55 10.44
N TRP A 176 -4.56 -3.22 9.29
CA TRP A 176 -4.35 -4.67 9.19
C TRP A 176 -3.13 -4.92 8.32
N HIS A 177 -2.12 -5.54 8.93
CA HIS A 177 -0.93 -5.97 8.20
C HIS A 177 -1.10 -7.42 7.75
N TYR A 178 -1.01 -7.61 6.46
CA TYR A 178 -1.04 -8.89 5.76
C TYR A 178 0.36 -9.22 5.27
N CYS A 179 0.84 -10.42 5.56
CA CYS A 179 2.04 -10.96 4.92
C CYS A 179 1.69 -12.33 4.31
N ILE A 180 2.15 -12.56 3.09
CA ILE A 180 1.89 -13.85 2.39
C ILE A 180 2.45 -15.05 3.16
N ASN A 181 3.50 -14.81 3.97
CA ASN A 181 4.17 -15.83 4.79
C ASN A 181 3.54 -16.00 6.19
N HIS A 182 2.57 -15.15 6.57
CA HIS A 182 1.89 -15.34 7.84
C HIS A 182 1.02 -16.62 7.82
N PRO A 183 0.90 -17.30 8.96
CA PRO A 183 0.01 -18.45 9.08
C PRO A 183 -1.41 -18.11 8.63
N ARG A 184 -1.98 -18.98 7.81
CA ARG A 184 -3.38 -18.87 7.44
C ARG A 184 -4.29 -19.39 8.54
N THR A 185 -5.55 -19.01 8.52
CA THR A 185 -6.58 -19.62 9.37
C THR A 185 -6.76 -21.09 9.02
N ALA A 186 -7.47 -21.84 9.87
CA ALA A 186 -7.81 -23.25 9.59
C ALA A 186 -8.61 -23.43 8.28
N THR A 187 -9.30 -22.39 7.81
CA THR A 187 -10.03 -22.39 6.53
C THR A 187 -9.18 -21.93 5.34
N GLY A 188 -7.88 -21.65 5.54
CA GLY A 188 -6.98 -21.16 4.51
C GLY A 188 -7.08 -19.65 4.21
N ALA A 189 -7.92 -18.91 4.93
CA ALA A 189 -8.02 -17.46 4.79
C ALA A 189 -6.79 -16.74 5.35
N PHE A 190 -6.56 -15.51 4.92
CA PHE A 190 -5.55 -14.64 5.52
C PHE A 190 -5.88 -14.36 6.99
N ASN A 191 -4.83 -14.24 7.80
CA ASN A 191 -4.93 -13.91 9.22
C ASN A 191 -4.07 -12.68 9.52
N PRO A 192 -4.56 -11.45 9.17
CA PRO A 192 -3.78 -10.25 9.34
C PRO A 192 -3.62 -9.87 10.82
N THR A 193 -2.50 -9.26 11.14
CA THR A 193 -2.31 -8.62 12.43
C THR A 193 -3.04 -7.28 12.44
N ARG A 194 -3.89 -7.05 13.43
CA ARG A 194 -4.67 -5.82 13.59
C ARG A 194 -3.99 -4.86 14.55
N TYR A 195 -4.03 -3.57 14.21
CA TYR A 195 -3.47 -2.46 14.96
C TYR A 195 -4.52 -1.37 15.12
N GLU A 196 -4.75 -0.92 16.36
CA GLU A 196 -5.56 0.25 16.66
C GLU A 196 -4.62 1.44 16.86
N PHE A 197 -4.70 2.43 16.00
CA PHE A 197 -3.81 3.59 16.05
C PHE A 197 -4.57 4.93 16.06
N GLY A 198 -5.89 4.89 16.25
CA GLY A 198 -6.71 6.06 16.53
C GLY A 198 -6.56 6.57 17.97
N THR A 199 -7.38 7.53 18.34
CA THR A 199 -7.52 7.97 19.75
C THR A 199 -8.58 7.19 20.49
N ILE A 200 -9.36 6.38 19.76
CA ILE A 200 -10.40 5.49 20.31
C ILE A 200 -10.22 4.11 19.71
N ASP A 201 -10.26 3.07 20.55
CA ASP A 201 -10.24 1.66 20.14
C ASP A 201 -11.62 1.29 19.55
N SER A 202 -11.62 0.88 18.29
CA SER A 202 -12.85 0.55 17.55
C SER A 202 -13.63 -0.64 18.14
N ARG A 203 -12.98 -1.50 18.95
CA ARG A 203 -13.56 -2.71 19.52
C ARG A 203 -14.39 -2.47 20.78
N ASN A 204 -14.02 -1.46 21.56
CA ASN A 204 -14.59 -1.26 22.89
C ASN A 204 -14.87 0.19 23.25
N GLY A 205 -14.51 1.16 22.38
CA GLY A 205 -14.72 2.58 22.60
C GLY A 205 -13.77 3.23 23.61
N ASN A 206 -12.77 2.51 24.10
CA ASN A 206 -11.82 3.05 25.06
C ASN A 206 -10.87 4.05 24.42
N GLN A 207 -10.44 5.04 25.18
CA GLN A 207 -9.42 5.99 24.74
C GLN A 207 -8.06 5.31 24.59
N ILE A 208 -7.37 5.65 23.51
CA ILE A 208 -6.00 5.25 23.23
C ILE A 208 -5.13 6.51 23.33
N ASN A 209 -4.09 6.44 24.16
CA ASN A 209 -3.04 7.46 24.22
C ASN A 209 -1.76 6.83 23.68
N LEU A 210 -1.67 6.77 22.36
CA LEU A 210 -0.55 6.15 21.67
C LEU A 210 0.75 6.91 21.94
N GLN A 211 1.82 6.17 22.22
CA GLN A 211 3.17 6.70 22.41
C GLN A 211 4.11 6.12 21.35
N PRO A 212 5.23 6.78 21.01
CA PRO A 212 6.22 6.26 20.09
C PRO A 212 6.64 4.84 20.46
N GLY A 213 6.68 3.96 19.47
CA GLY A 213 7.08 2.55 19.62
C GLY A 213 6.00 1.61 20.16
N GLN A 214 4.80 2.07 20.52
CA GLN A 214 3.74 1.21 21.06
C GLN A 214 2.91 0.50 20.00
N CYS A 215 2.80 1.07 18.81
CA CYS A 215 2.00 0.52 17.71
C CYS A 215 2.85 0.46 16.44
N VAL A 216 3.63 -0.61 16.29
CA VAL A 216 4.61 -0.74 15.20
C VAL A 216 4.23 -1.88 14.29
N ILE A 217 4.03 -1.58 13.01
CA ILE A 217 3.88 -2.59 11.96
C ILE A 217 5.29 -2.97 11.49
N ASN A 218 5.58 -4.26 11.48
CA ASN A 218 6.90 -4.80 11.20
C ASN A 218 6.93 -5.52 9.84
N ILE A 219 7.58 -4.91 8.83
CA ILE A 219 7.73 -5.49 7.49
C ILE A 219 9.04 -6.29 7.44
N GLN A 220 8.95 -7.59 7.17
CA GLN A 220 10.11 -8.46 7.07
C GLN A 220 10.95 -8.12 5.81
N LEU A 221 12.27 -7.98 5.98
CA LEU A 221 13.15 -7.75 4.82
C LEU A 221 13.01 -8.82 3.75
N ALA A 222 12.80 -10.08 4.15
CA ALA A 222 12.59 -11.18 3.22
C ALA A 222 11.36 -10.99 2.32
N CYS A 223 10.31 -10.33 2.82
CA CYS A 223 9.13 -9.98 2.03
C CYS A 223 9.39 -8.73 1.20
N LEU A 224 9.95 -7.67 1.82
CA LEU A 224 10.21 -6.40 1.14
C LEU A 224 11.21 -6.55 -0.03
N TYR A 225 12.20 -7.44 0.09
CA TYR A 225 13.21 -7.72 -0.94
C TYR A 225 12.95 -9.03 -1.70
N HIS A 226 11.74 -9.56 -1.65
CA HIS A 226 11.41 -10.78 -2.38
C HIS A 226 11.67 -10.62 -3.90
N GLY A 227 12.30 -11.63 -4.49
CA GLY A 227 12.64 -11.64 -5.92
C GLY A 227 13.91 -10.86 -6.29
N VAL A 228 14.57 -10.20 -5.34
CA VAL A 228 15.89 -9.60 -5.55
C VAL A 228 16.94 -10.72 -5.58
N PRO A 229 17.86 -10.75 -6.56
CA PRO A 229 18.89 -11.76 -6.64
C PRO A 229 19.80 -11.82 -5.40
N ALA A 230 20.11 -13.01 -4.92
CA ALA A 230 20.88 -13.21 -3.69
C ALA A 230 22.28 -12.56 -3.74
N ASN A 231 22.92 -12.53 -4.91
CA ASN A 231 24.22 -11.88 -5.10
C ASN A 231 24.16 -10.34 -5.02
N VAL A 232 22.98 -9.75 -5.15
CA VAL A 232 22.77 -8.30 -4.91
C VAL A 232 22.63 -8.05 -3.40
N LEU A 233 21.88 -8.90 -2.70
CA LEU A 233 21.69 -8.79 -1.25
C LEU A 233 22.98 -9.10 -0.47
N ASN A 234 23.74 -10.07 -0.95
CA ASN A 234 25.00 -10.53 -0.37
C ASN A 234 26.06 -10.65 -1.48
N PRO A 235 26.66 -9.53 -1.91
CA PRO A 235 27.67 -9.57 -2.97
C PRO A 235 28.88 -10.41 -2.52
N PRO A 236 29.44 -11.23 -3.42
CA PRO A 236 30.64 -11.98 -3.11
C PRO A 236 31.81 -11.01 -2.81
N PRO A 237 32.75 -11.38 -1.94
CA PRO A 237 33.91 -10.55 -1.64
C PRO A 237 34.72 -10.31 -2.94
N PRO A 238 35.26 -9.09 -3.12
CA PRO A 238 36.11 -8.79 -4.25
C PRO A 238 37.40 -9.61 -4.17
N PRO A 239 38.06 -9.87 -5.32
CA PRO A 239 39.34 -10.54 -5.31
C PRO A 239 40.39 -9.68 -4.60
N PRO A 240 41.35 -10.32 -3.87
CA PRO A 240 42.47 -9.60 -3.23
C PRO A 240 43.22 -8.74 -4.27
N PRO A 241 43.72 -7.55 -3.90
CA PRO A 241 43.89 -7.01 -2.54
C PRO A 241 42.78 -6.06 -2.06
N GLN A 242 41.62 -6.04 -2.70
CA GLN A 242 40.55 -5.09 -2.37
C GLN A 242 39.81 -5.51 -1.09
N LEU A 243 39.58 -4.55 -0.21
CA LEU A 243 38.71 -4.76 0.93
C LEU A 243 37.24 -4.87 0.45
N PRO A 244 36.47 -5.82 1.01
CA PRO A 244 35.06 -5.95 0.69
C PRO A 244 34.31 -4.65 1.05
N PRO A 245 33.42 -4.15 0.17
CA PRO A 245 32.54 -3.06 0.53
C PRO A 245 31.65 -3.44 1.72
N PRO A 246 31.22 -2.47 2.54
CA PRO A 246 30.31 -2.77 3.64
C PRO A 246 29.01 -3.41 3.09
N ASN A 247 28.54 -4.46 3.75
CA ASN A 247 27.25 -5.06 3.41
C ASN A 247 26.11 -4.13 3.87
N LEU A 248 25.70 -3.24 2.99
CA LEU A 248 24.64 -2.25 3.27
C LEU A 248 23.29 -2.92 3.59
N PHE A 249 23.01 -4.09 3.02
CA PHE A 249 21.78 -4.82 3.34
C PHE A 249 21.74 -5.23 4.83
N ALA A 250 22.87 -5.59 5.41
CA ALA A 250 22.98 -5.91 6.84
C ALA A 250 22.81 -4.69 7.75
N THR A 251 22.83 -3.45 7.21
CA THR A 251 22.61 -2.23 7.99
C THR A 251 21.12 -1.85 8.08
N LEU A 252 20.28 -2.49 7.30
CA LEU A 252 18.82 -2.27 7.37
C LEU A 252 18.25 -2.89 8.64
N PRO A 253 17.28 -2.22 9.29
CA PRO A 253 16.52 -2.86 10.35
C PRO A 253 15.76 -4.07 9.79
N ASN A 254 15.75 -5.16 10.55
CA ASN A 254 14.97 -6.34 10.20
C ASN A 254 14.20 -6.83 11.42
N PRO A 255 12.89 -6.60 11.46
CA PRO A 255 12.03 -6.02 10.41
C PRO A 255 12.19 -4.51 10.22
N ILE A 256 11.70 -3.98 9.09
CA ILE A 256 11.48 -2.55 8.84
C ILE A 256 10.31 -2.10 9.71
N PRO A 257 10.49 -1.19 10.67
CA PRO A 257 9.41 -0.71 11.51
C PRO A 257 8.64 0.43 10.82
N ILE A 258 7.32 0.42 10.96
CA ILE A 258 6.42 1.55 10.64
C ILE A 258 5.72 1.91 11.93
N ASP A 259 6.13 3.01 12.57
CA ASP A 259 5.53 3.44 13.83
C ASP A 259 4.24 4.22 13.56
N MET A 260 3.12 3.61 13.87
CA MET A 260 1.80 4.19 13.66
C MET A 260 1.52 5.41 14.55
N PHE A 261 2.34 5.66 15.59
CA PHE A 261 2.30 6.91 16.35
C PHE A 261 2.63 8.12 15.43
N HIS A 262 3.69 8.03 14.63
CA HIS A 262 4.08 9.11 13.73
C HIS A 262 3.04 9.31 12.61
N VAL A 263 2.44 8.23 12.11
CA VAL A 263 1.34 8.30 11.15
C VAL A 263 0.13 9.01 11.76
N GLN A 264 -0.29 8.62 12.99
CA GLN A 264 -1.35 9.28 13.73
C GLN A 264 -1.04 10.77 13.93
N PHE A 265 0.19 11.09 14.36
CA PHE A 265 0.63 12.44 14.59
C PHE A 265 0.52 13.30 13.32
N ALA A 266 1.00 12.81 12.17
CA ALA A 266 0.89 13.50 10.89
C ALA A 266 -0.57 13.77 10.50
N MET A 267 -1.48 12.85 10.80
CA MET A 267 -2.91 13.00 10.49
C MET A 267 -3.62 14.02 11.39
N LEU A 268 -3.29 14.07 12.69
CA LEU A 268 -4.08 14.79 13.69
C LEU A 268 -3.53 16.17 14.03
N ASN A 269 -2.27 16.48 13.76
CA ASN A 269 -1.60 17.68 14.26
C ASN A 269 -1.35 18.80 13.24
N ASN A 270 -2.17 18.87 12.17
CA ASN A 270 -2.09 19.97 11.19
C ASN A 270 -3.46 20.54 10.84
#